data_f83b2d020e12e8fd85b3c7631c6fc2fa
#
_entry.id   f83b2d020e12e8fd85b3c7631c6fc2fa
#
_cell.length_a   1.000
_cell.length_b   1.000
_cell.length_c   1.000
_cell.angle_alpha   90.00
_cell.angle_beta   90.00
_cell.angle_gamma   90.00
#
_symmetry.space_group_name_H-M   'P 1'
#
loop_
_entity.id
_entity.type
_entity.pdbx_description
1 polymer ?
#
loop_
_entity_poly.entity_id
_entity_poly.type
_entity_poly.pdbx_seq_one_letter_code
_entity_poly.pdbx_strand_id
1 'polypeptide(L)'
;MFKSMKRIIRWAGKYRGRLYLGSVFSFFSSLSTAIPTMAAAYALDKSIQAYWAHTTIDASLIWKMLWIIVGSIALNFLFSYLRAILQESIGYEVAAGQRIHLGDVLKRVPLGYFSQNSVGDILAGVTTELSTLELQGMKMVDVIINGYAKFIAIVLCLTFFSPVAAVISIVGVAFSALALQGISRHSEKTAATTHKAMEDMSDAAIEYIRGLSIVKSFGQEGASIENFRNASKELKDIHIKVEKGYTPYNCLHLFVLKLASMGIVLVCAWQALQGQMSISVFLMFVLFSFVLFGSVENINDAAHTLGVIDSAMNKLEALENVNYIDQDGTDIKPATYDIEFRDVSFGYDSRIVLHDLNFKIPQNSTTAIVGPSGSGKSTLCNLIARFYDVNSGTITIGGTDIRRFTCDSLLKNISMVFQNVYLFRDTIKNNIKFGSPDATDEQIIAAAKAARCHDFIMALPDGYDTVIGEGGSSLSGGEKQRISIARAMLKDAPIIILDEATASIDPENEHLIQEAISALTHGKTIITIAHRLATIENADQILVIDGGTVAQRGTHKELLQQEGTYKKFIQIREQAEGWRIQ
;
A
#
# COMPACT_ATOMS: atom_id res chain seq x y z
N MET A 1 2.00 -4.77 -24.05
CA MET A 1 2.29 -3.33 -24.18
C MET A 1 1.02 -2.47 -24.30
N PHE A 2 0.21 -2.51 -25.39
CA PHE A 2 -0.99 -1.66 -25.53
C PHE A 2 -2.07 -1.93 -24.47
N LYS A 3 -2.22 -3.18 -24.01
CA LYS A 3 -3.15 -3.55 -22.93
C LYS A 3 -2.76 -2.86 -21.61
N SER A 4 -1.49 -2.92 -21.25
CA SER A 4 -0.93 -2.29 -20.05
C SER A 4 -1.06 -0.78 -20.11
N MET A 5 -0.71 -0.17 -21.26
CA MET A 5 -0.90 1.27 -21.49
C MET A 5 -2.38 1.69 -21.32
N LYS A 6 -3.33 0.94 -21.89
CA LYS A 6 -4.78 1.20 -21.71
C LYS A 6 -5.20 1.11 -20.23
N ARG A 7 -4.58 0.19 -19.46
CA ARG A 7 -4.84 0.03 -18.03
C ARG A 7 -4.34 1.25 -17.24
N ILE A 8 -3.11 1.73 -17.52
CA ILE A 8 -2.55 2.95 -16.92
C ILE A 8 -3.41 4.18 -17.24
N ILE A 9 -3.82 4.33 -18.51
CA ILE A 9 -4.73 5.41 -18.91
C ILE A 9 -6.08 5.32 -18.17
N ARG A 10 -6.56 4.10 -17.90
CA ARG A 10 -7.78 3.89 -17.10
C ARG A 10 -7.55 4.25 -15.64
N TRP A 11 -6.38 3.94 -15.09
CA TRP A 11 -5.99 4.32 -13.74
C TRP A 11 -5.92 5.85 -13.56
N ALA A 12 -5.55 6.61 -14.60
CA ALA A 12 -5.59 8.08 -14.57
C ALA A 12 -6.99 8.68 -14.29
N GLY A 13 -8.06 7.89 -14.38
CA GLY A 13 -9.41 8.24 -13.94
C GLY A 13 -9.92 9.56 -14.50
N LYS A 14 -10.24 10.53 -13.64
CA LYS A 14 -10.73 11.86 -13.99
C LYS A 14 -9.73 12.73 -14.77
N TYR A 15 -8.45 12.39 -14.74
CA TYR A 15 -7.37 13.14 -15.38
C TYR A 15 -7.10 12.72 -16.84
N ARG A 16 -7.83 11.73 -17.40
CA ARG A 16 -7.66 11.25 -18.78
C ARG A 16 -7.72 12.36 -19.83
N GLY A 17 -8.58 13.35 -19.63
CA GLY A 17 -8.68 14.50 -20.55
C GLY A 17 -7.37 15.28 -20.66
N ARG A 18 -6.70 15.52 -19.52
CA ARG A 18 -5.39 16.18 -19.47
C ARG A 18 -4.32 15.34 -20.17
N LEU A 19 -4.36 14.02 -20.00
CA LEU A 19 -3.43 13.09 -20.64
C LEU A 19 -3.57 13.12 -22.17
N TYR A 20 -4.80 13.06 -22.71
CA TYR A 20 -5.03 13.13 -24.14
C TYR A 20 -4.64 14.49 -24.74
N LEU A 21 -4.96 15.59 -24.06
CA LEU A 21 -4.57 16.93 -24.50
C LEU A 21 -3.04 17.10 -24.50
N GLY A 22 -2.36 16.59 -23.49
CA GLY A 22 -0.89 16.57 -23.43
C GLY A 22 -0.28 15.73 -24.57
N SER A 23 -0.90 14.61 -24.94
CA SER A 23 -0.48 13.80 -26.10
C SER A 23 -0.62 14.55 -27.43
N VAL A 24 -1.61 15.40 -27.59
CA VAL A 24 -1.76 16.29 -28.74
C VAL A 24 -0.61 17.31 -28.79
N PHE A 25 -0.31 17.94 -27.65
CA PHE A 25 0.85 18.85 -27.58
C PHE A 25 2.18 18.13 -27.82
N SER A 26 2.32 16.88 -27.36
CA SER A 26 3.48 16.03 -27.67
C SER A 26 3.66 15.83 -29.19
N PHE A 27 2.57 15.60 -29.93
CA PHE A 27 2.62 15.49 -31.38
C PHE A 27 3.08 16.79 -32.06
N PHE A 28 2.54 17.94 -31.68
CA PHE A 28 2.98 19.23 -32.24
C PHE A 28 4.42 19.58 -31.84
N SER A 29 4.85 19.28 -30.63
CA SER A 29 6.25 19.40 -30.24
C SER A 29 7.16 18.55 -31.13
N SER A 30 6.71 17.30 -31.43
CA SER A 30 7.44 16.37 -32.30
C SER A 30 7.58 16.89 -33.73
N LEU A 31 6.51 17.46 -34.30
CA LEU A 31 6.57 18.13 -35.60
C LEU A 31 7.55 19.30 -35.60
N SER A 32 7.51 20.14 -34.58
CA SER A 32 8.42 21.28 -34.46
C SER A 32 9.89 20.86 -34.39
N THR A 33 10.19 19.66 -33.85
CA THR A 33 11.56 19.12 -33.79
C THR A 33 12.12 18.77 -35.18
N ALA A 34 11.28 18.46 -36.18
CA ALA A 34 11.69 18.13 -37.54
C ALA A 34 12.04 19.38 -38.38
N ILE A 35 11.46 20.54 -38.06
CA ILE A 35 11.61 21.78 -38.85
C ILE A 35 13.06 22.26 -38.96
N PRO A 36 13.90 22.33 -37.89
CA PRO A 36 15.29 22.77 -37.98
C PRO A 36 16.10 21.94 -38.94
N THR A 37 15.90 20.64 -38.97
CA THR A 37 16.62 19.70 -39.82
C THR A 37 16.21 19.87 -41.29
N MET A 38 14.91 20.08 -41.53
CA MET A 38 14.40 20.39 -42.88
C MET A 38 14.93 21.75 -43.39
N ALA A 39 14.98 22.76 -42.52
CA ALA A 39 15.56 24.07 -42.86
C ALA A 39 17.04 23.98 -43.17
N ALA A 40 17.81 23.21 -42.39
CA ALA A 40 19.22 22.97 -42.65
C ALA A 40 19.45 22.24 -44.00
N ALA A 41 18.63 21.25 -44.31
CA ALA A 41 18.69 20.53 -45.57
C ALA A 41 18.39 21.44 -46.76
N TYR A 42 17.36 22.30 -46.65
CA TYR A 42 17.05 23.28 -47.68
C TYR A 42 18.15 24.30 -47.87
N ALA A 43 18.76 24.80 -46.80
CA ALA A 43 19.90 25.71 -46.87
C ALA A 43 21.11 25.05 -47.55
N LEU A 44 21.38 23.78 -47.20
CA LEU A 44 22.47 23.00 -47.83
C LEU A 44 22.22 22.80 -49.33
N ASP A 45 20.99 22.47 -49.72
CA ASP A 45 20.62 22.30 -51.12
C ASP A 45 20.83 23.59 -51.92
N LYS A 46 20.36 24.71 -51.40
CA LYS A 46 20.60 26.02 -52.03
C LYS A 46 22.08 26.41 -52.12
N SER A 47 22.85 26.07 -51.10
CA SER A 47 24.31 26.32 -51.08
C SER A 47 25.02 25.49 -52.11
N ILE A 48 24.71 24.22 -52.29
CA ILE A 48 25.30 23.35 -53.31
C ILE A 48 24.87 23.79 -54.71
N GLN A 49 23.60 24.16 -54.93
CA GLN A 49 23.14 24.71 -56.20
C GLN A 49 23.90 25.99 -56.58
N ALA A 50 24.06 26.93 -55.64
CA ALA A 50 24.83 28.16 -55.87
C ALA A 50 26.29 27.89 -56.19
N TYR A 51 26.93 26.94 -55.51
CA TYR A 51 28.32 26.53 -55.79
C TYR A 51 28.48 26.00 -57.20
N TRP A 52 27.61 25.10 -57.66
CA TRP A 52 27.66 24.55 -59.00
C TRP A 52 27.32 25.57 -60.08
N ALA A 53 26.44 26.53 -59.78
CA ALA A 53 26.06 27.61 -60.68
C ALA A 53 27.04 28.79 -60.70
N HIS A 54 28.11 28.74 -59.88
CA HIS A 54 29.06 29.84 -59.67
C HIS A 54 28.39 31.17 -59.28
N THR A 55 27.27 31.10 -58.53
CA THR A 55 26.52 32.28 -58.05
C THR A 55 26.76 32.48 -56.55
N THR A 56 26.61 33.72 -56.09
CA THR A 56 26.70 34.03 -54.65
C THR A 56 25.43 33.66 -53.95
N ILE A 57 25.54 33.15 -52.71
CA ILE A 57 24.38 32.84 -51.84
C ILE A 57 23.82 34.17 -51.35
N ASP A 58 22.50 34.34 -51.47
CA ASP A 58 21.82 35.52 -50.93
C ASP A 58 21.85 35.48 -49.38
N ALA A 59 22.43 36.52 -48.76
CA ALA A 59 22.48 36.66 -47.30
C ALA A 59 21.09 36.62 -46.64
N SER A 60 20.03 37.01 -47.37
CA SER A 60 18.65 36.92 -46.89
C SER A 60 18.22 35.49 -46.57
N LEU A 61 18.78 34.48 -47.24
CA LEU A 61 18.49 33.06 -46.99
C LEU A 61 18.96 32.65 -45.58
N ILE A 62 20.13 33.12 -45.15
CA ILE A 62 20.66 32.81 -43.81
C ILE A 62 19.73 33.33 -42.75
N TRP A 63 19.28 34.59 -42.88
CA TRP A 63 18.33 35.19 -41.91
C TRP A 63 16.97 34.49 -41.93
N LYS A 64 16.45 34.11 -43.09
CA LYS A 64 15.17 33.34 -43.19
C LYS A 64 15.29 32.01 -42.47
N MET A 65 16.36 31.26 -42.71
CA MET A 65 16.59 29.96 -42.06
C MET A 65 16.77 30.11 -40.54
N LEU A 66 17.54 31.15 -40.11
CA LEU A 66 17.71 31.45 -38.70
C LEU A 66 16.35 31.67 -38.00
N TRP A 67 15.50 32.52 -38.57
CA TRP A 67 14.18 32.81 -37.97
C TRP A 67 13.24 31.59 -37.99
N ILE A 68 13.29 30.75 -39.03
CA ILE A 68 12.53 29.50 -39.06
C ILE A 68 13.00 28.55 -37.94
N ILE A 69 14.31 28.40 -37.75
CA ILE A 69 14.90 27.55 -36.71
C ILE A 69 14.52 28.10 -35.31
N VAL A 70 14.75 29.39 -35.07
CA VAL A 70 14.42 30.03 -33.80
C VAL A 70 12.90 29.90 -33.48
N GLY A 71 12.03 30.16 -34.47
CA GLY A 71 10.61 30.02 -34.33
C GLY A 71 10.18 28.55 -34.02
N SER A 72 10.81 27.59 -34.68
CA SER A 72 10.52 26.16 -34.42
C SER A 72 10.99 25.72 -33.02
N ILE A 73 12.16 26.21 -32.55
CA ILE A 73 12.62 25.94 -31.18
C ILE A 73 11.66 26.55 -30.16
N ALA A 74 11.20 27.79 -30.39
CA ALA A 74 10.24 28.45 -29.51
C ALA A 74 8.89 27.69 -29.46
N LEU A 75 8.39 27.22 -30.61
CA LEU A 75 7.18 26.39 -30.68
C LEU A 75 7.37 25.04 -30.00
N ASN A 76 8.51 24.39 -30.22
CA ASN A 76 8.84 23.13 -29.52
C ASN A 76 8.85 23.32 -28.00
N PHE A 77 9.49 24.39 -27.52
CA PHE A 77 9.51 24.72 -26.10
C PHE A 77 8.10 24.95 -25.56
N LEU A 78 7.27 25.75 -26.26
CA LEU A 78 5.90 26.05 -25.86
C LEU A 78 5.07 24.76 -25.74
N PHE A 79 5.07 23.91 -26.76
CA PHE A 79 4.30 22.68 -26.76
C PHE A 79 4.81 21.68 -25.72
N SER A 80 6.13 21.57 -25.54
CA SER A 80 6.73 20.72 -24.50
C SER A 80 6.36 21.21 -23.09
N TYR A 81 6.36 22.52 -22.86
CA TYR A 81 5.96 23.15 -21.60
C TYR A 81 4.49 22.88 -21.29
N LEU A 82 3.60 23.10 -22.28
CA LEU A 82 2.15 22.81 -22.11
C LEU A 82 1.89 21.34 -21.83
N ARG A 83 2.61 20.43 -22.50
CA ARG A 83 2.55 18.99 -22.23
C ARG A 83 2.98 18.68 -20.80
N ALA A 84 4.12 19.22 -20.36
CA ALA A 84 4.66 18.96 -19.02
C ALA A 84 3.66 19.38 -17.92
N ILE A 85 3.12 20.59 -18.00
CA ILE A 85 2.09 21.08 -17.04
C ILE A 85 0.86 20.16 -16.98
N LEU A 86 0.44 19.61 -18.11
CA LEU A 86 -0.75 18.78 -18.17
C LEU A 86 -0.51 17.35 -17.69
N GLN A 87 0.66 16.78 -17.91
CA GLN A 87 0.90 15.35 -17.74
C GLN A 87 1.74 14.99 -16.52
N GLU A 88 2.77 15.77 -16.16
CA GLU A 88 3.73 15.36 -15.14
C GLU A 88 3.13 15.26 -13.74
N SER A 89 2.13 16.08 -13.40
CA SER A 89 1.48 16.03 -12.09
C SER A 89 0.46 14.89 -11.95
N ILE A 90 0.00 14.27 -13.05
CA ILE A 90 -1.08 13.28 -12.99
C ILE A 90 -0.72 12.09 -12.10
N GLY A 91 0.50 11.56 -12.22
CA GLY A 91 0.97 10.45 -11.41
C GLY A 91 0.85 10.71 -9.92
N TYR A 92 1.32 11.89 -9.49
CA TYR A 92 1.26 12.33 -8.09
C TYR A 92 -0.16 12.51 -7.57
N GLU A 93 -1.01 13.16 -8.37
CA GLU A 93 -2.43 13.42 -8.01
C GLU A 93 -3.23 12.13 -7.87
N VAL A 94 -3.02 11.16 -8.78
CA VAL A 94 -3.70 9.86 -8.74
C VAL A 94 -3.18 9.01 -7.58
N ALA A 95 -1.86 8.92 -7.41
CA ALA A 95 -1.26 8.12 -6.34
C ALA A 95 -1.64 8.64 -4.94
N ALA A 96 -1.72 9.96 -4.74
CA ALA A 96 -2.19 10.54 -3.49
C ALA A 96 -3.64 10.15 -3.19
N GLY A 97 -4.53 10.24 -4.19
CA GLY A 97 -5.93 9.81 -4.06
C GLY A 97 -6.04 8.32 -3.75
N GLN A 98 -5.20 7.50 -4.38
CA GLN A 98 -5.16 6.06 -4.19
C GLN A 98 -4.69 5.67 -2.79
N ARG A 99 -3.65 6.34 -2.24
CA ARG A 99 -3.18 6.14 -0.85
C ARG A 99 -4.29 6.41 0.16
N ILE A 100 -5.04 7.49 -0.03
CA ILE A 100 -6.19 7.83 0.83
C ILE A 100 -7.25 6.74 0.72
N HIS A 101 -7.60 6.33 -0.50
CA HIS A 101 -8.60 5.28 -0.74
C HIS A 101 -8.21 3.95 -0.10
N LEU A 102 -6.95 3.51 -0.25
CA LEU A 102 -6.45 2.30 0.41
C LEU A 102 -6.51 2.43 1.95
N GLY A 103 -6.22 3.60 2.50
CA GLY A 103 -6.39 3.86 3.93
C GLY A 103 -7.86 3.67 4.38
N ASP A 104 -8.82 4.11 3.58
CA ASP A 104 -10.25 3.92 3.86
C ASP A 104 -10.70 2.45 3.69
N VAL A 105 -10.13 1.73 2.72
CA VAL A 105 -10.33 0.28 2.55
C VAL A 105 -9.83 -0.47 3.78
N LEU A 106 -8.59 -0.20 4.23
CA LEU A 106 -7.96 -0.89 5.35
C LEU A 106 -8.68 -0.69 6.69
N LYS A 107 -9.43 0.39 6.87
CA LYS A 107 -10.29 0.58 8.06
C LYS A 107 -11.44 -0.43 8.13
N ARG A 108 -11.88 -0.97 7.01
CA ARG A 108 -13.12 -1.76 6.88
C ARG A 108 -12.86 -3.24 6.65
N VAL A 109 -11.61 -3.65 6.54
CA VAL A 109 -11.25 -5.07 6.42
C VAL A 109 -11.29 -5.75 7.80
N PRO A 110 -11.64 -7.04 7.89
CA PRO A 110 -11.57 -7.78 9.14
C PRO A 110 -10.12 -7.90 9.62
N LEU A 111 -9.91 -8.00 10.95
CA LEU A 111 -8.55 -8.17 11.51
C LEU A 111 -7.86 -9.43 10.98
N GLY A 112 -8.60 -10.47 10.59
CA GLY A 112 -8.07 -11.66 9.94
C GLY A 112 -7.29 -11.38 8.66
N TYR A 113 -7.63 -10.32 7.95
CA TYR A 113 -6.90 -9.87 6.78
C TYR A 113 -5.43 -9.56 7.11
N PHE A 114 -5.16 -8.91 8.25
CA PHE A 114 -3.80 -8.57 8.69
C PHE A 114 -3.02 -9.76 9.26
N SER A 115 -3.68 -10.86 9.59
CA SER A 115 -3.01 -12.11 9.97
C SER A 115 -2.65 -12.98 8.76
N GLN A 116 -3.45 -12.88 7.68
CA GLN A 116 -3.23 -13.62 6.43
C GLN A 116 -2.27 -12.90 5.47
N ASN A 117 -2.26 -11.56 5.52
CA ASN A 117 -1.37 -10.73 4.72
C ASN A 117 -0.32 -10.09 5.61
N SER A 118 0.95 -10.18 5.23
CA SER A 118 2.01 -9.56 6.02
C SER A 118 1.84 -8.04 6.04
N VAL A 119 2.14 -7.41 7.18
CA VAL A 119 2.16 -5.93 7.27
C VAL A 119 3.15 -5.35 6.24
N GLY A 120 4.21 -6.09 5.93
CA GLY A 120 5.19 -5.74 4.91
C GLY A 120 4.57 -5.66 3.50
N ASP A 121 3.70 -6.61 3.13
CA ASP A 121 3.03 -6.62 1.82
C ASP A 121 2.07 -5.45 1.66
N ILE A 122 1.28 -5.18 2.70
CA ILE A 122 0.36 -4.03 2.72
C ILE A 122 1.15 -2.73 2.61
N LEU A 123 2.22 -2.59 3.40
CA LEU A 123 3.10 -1.43 3.36
C LEU A 123 3.75 -1.26 1.98
N ALA A 124 4.27 -2.35 1.40
CA ALA A 124 4.84 -2.33 0.05
C ALA A 124 3.81 -1.86 -0.99
N GLY A 125 2.56 -2.33 -0.90
CA GLY A 125 1.47 -1.88 -1.77
C GLY A 125 1.22 -0.37 -1.69
N VAL A 126 1.11 0.17 -0.48
CA VAL A 126 0.81 1.60 -0.24
C VAL A 126 2.01 2.50 -0.54
N THR A 127 3.24 2.01 -0.39
CA THR A 127 4.47 2.79 -0.60
C THR A 127 5.14 2.46 -1.94
N THR A 128 5.75 1.30 -2.06
CA THR A 128 6.62 0.94 -3.19
C THR A 128 5.87 0.79 -4.50
N GLU A 129 4.75 0.03 -4.50
CA GLU A 129 3.98 -0.23 -5.72
C GLU A 129 3.31 1.06 -6.23
N LEU A 130 2.69 1.83 -5.33
CA LEU A 130 2.13 3.13 -5.70
C LEU A 130 3.21 4.13 -6.15
N SER A 131 4.40 4.15 -5.53
CA SER A 131 5.50 5.01 -5.98
C SER A 131 6.02 4.60 -7.36
N THR A 132 6.02 3.32 -7.68
CA THR A 132 6.36 2.83 -9.03
C THR A 132 5.37 3.36 -10.07
N LEU A 133 4.06 3.31 -9.79
CA LEU A 133 3.03 3.88 -10.66
C LEU A 133 3.10 5.40 -10.76
N GLU A 134 3.33 6.07 -9.63
CA GLU A 134 3.47 7.52 -9.51
C GLU A 134 4.59 8.06 -10.39
N LEU A 135 5.79 7.45 -10.30
CA LEU A 135 6.99 7.94 -10.95
C LEU A 135 7.14 7.43 -12.40
N GLN A 136 6.73 6.19 -12.65
CA GLN A 136 7.01 5.52 -13.93
C GLN A 136 5.75 5.34 -14.78
N GLY A 137 4.56 5.18 -14.19
CA GLY A 137 3.35 4.87 -14.93
C GLY A 137 3.05 5.86 -16.04
N MET A 138 2.90 7.13 -15.70
CA MET A 138 2.61 8.19 -16.69
C MET A 138 3.80 8.46 -17.62
N LYS A 139 5.03 8.36 -17.11
CA LYS A 139 6.25 8.54 -17.89
C LYS A 139 6.38 7.50 -19.01
N MET A 140 6.05 6.24 -18.74
CA MET A 140 6.11 5.18 -19.76
C MET A 140 5.05 5.38 -20.85
N VAL A 141 3.84 5.82 -20.47
CA VAL A 141 2.81 6.19 -21.45
C VAL A 141 3.30 7.34 -22.35
N ASP A 142 3.92 8.36 -21.76
CA ASP A 142 4.47 9.50 -22.52
C ASP A 142 5.61 9.07 -23.46
N VAL A 143 6.56 8.25 -22.99
CA VAL A 143 7.67 7.73 -23.83
C VAL A 143 7.14 6.98 -25.04
N ILE A 144 6.12 6.13 -24.88
CA ILE A 144 5.55 5.36 -25.98
C ILE A 144 4.79 6.27 -26.95
N ILE A 145 3.89 7.12 -26.45
CA ILE A 145 3.10 8.02 -27.28
C ILE A 145 4.02 8.98 -28.04
N ASN A 146 4.97 9.58 -27.33
CA ASN A 146 5.91 10.55 -27.90
C ASN A 146 6.85 9.88 -28.92
N GLY A 147 7.33 8.66 -28.62
CA GLY A 147 8.17 7.89 -29.53
C GLY A 147 7.48 7.61 -30.86
N TYR A 148 6.25 7.11 -30.84
CA TYR A 148 5.49 6.88 -32.06
C TYR A 148 5.03 8.18 -32.73
N ALA A 149 4.65 9.22 -31.97
CA ALA A 149 4.27 10.51 -32.53
C ALA A 149 5.43 11.17 -33.31
N LYS A 150 6.65 11.14 -32.74
CA LYS A 150 7.86 11.61 -33.44
C LYS A 150 8.14 10.80 -34.69
N PHE A 151 8.06 9.49 -34.61
CA PHE A 151 8.25 8.62 -35.76
C PHE A 151 7.25 8.94 -36.86
N ILE A 152 5.95 9.04 -36.56
CA ILE A 152 4.90 9.38 -37.52
C ILE A 152 5.16 10.76 -38.14
N ALA A 153 5.51 11.78 -37.34
CA ALA A 153 5.82 13.12 -37.81
C ALA A 153 6.98 13.11 -38.84
N ILE A 154 8.06 12.38 -38.53
CA ILE A 154 9.22 12.28 -39.42
C ILE A 154 8.87 11.50 -40.69
N VAL A 155 8.14 10.38 -40.58
CA VAL A 155 7.71 9.58 -41.74
C VAL A 155 6.81 10.39 -42.68
N LEU A 156 5.90 11.20 -42.14
CA LEU A 156 5.08 12.12 -42.94
C LEU A 156 5.97 13.10 -43.74
N CYS A 157 7.00 13.68 -43.11
CA CYS A 157 7.95 14.53 -43.81
C CYS A 157 8.73 13.76 -44.90
N LEU A 158 9.19 12.54 -44.61
CA LEU A 158 9.93 11.70 -45.55
C LEU A 158 9.09 11.33 -46.78
N THR A 159 7.77 11.14 -46.64
CA THR A 159 6.88 10.80 -47.75
C THR A 159 6.91 11.84 -48.89
N PHE A 160 7.12 13.10 -48.56
CA PHE A 160 7.22 14.18 -49.58
C PHE A 160 8.51 14.12 -50.40
N PHE A 161 9.59 13.56 -49.85
CA PHE A 161 10.90 13.51 -50.52
C PHE A 161 11.17 12.14 -51.16
N SER A 162 10.87 11.05 -50.47
CA SER A 162 11.06 9.68 -50.96
C SER A 162 10.01 8.75 -50.34
N PRO A 163 8.89 8.47 -51.05
CA PRO A 163 7.87 7.53 -50.56
C PRO A 163 8.45 6.14 -50.25
N VAL A 164 9.45 5.70 -51.00
CA VAL A 164 10.12 4.41 -50.77
C VAL A 164 10.83 4.36 -49.42
N ALA A 165 11.54 5.43 -49.07
CA ALA A 165 12.19 5.55 -47.75
C ALA A 165 11.18 5.54 -46.61
N ALA A 166 10.01 6.18 -46.81
CA ALA A 166 8.91 6.16 -45.83
C ALA A 166 8.35 4.73 -45.64
N VAL A 167 8.16 3.97 -46.73
CA VAL A 167 7.71 2.56 -46.66
C VAL A 167 8.71 1.69 -45.92
N ILE A 168 10.01 1.81 -46.22
CA ILE A 168 11.07 1.07 -45.52
C ILE A 168 11.05 1.38 -44.03
N SER A 169 10.86 2.66 -43.66
CA SER A 169 10.74 3.08 -42.26
C SER A 169 9.57 2.42 -41.53
N ILE A 170 8.40 2.40 -42.15
CA ILE A 170 7.18 1.78 -41.60
C ILE A 170 7.38 0.27 -41.46
N VAL A 171 7.91 -0.40 -42.47
CA VAL A 171 8.19 -1.85 -42.44
C VAL A 171 9.22 -2.17 -41.35
N GLY A 172 10.30 -1.39 -41.21
CA GLY A 172 11.30 -1.55 -40.17
C GLY A 172 10.69 -1.47 -38.76
N VAL A 173 9.84 -0.46 -38.50
CA VAL A 173 9.16 -0.33 -37.20
C VAL A 173 8.12 -1.44 -37.00
N ALA A 174 7.42 -1.90 -38.01
CA ALA A 174 6.49 -3.02 -37.89
C ALA A 174 7.21 -4.33 -37.48
N PHE A 175 8.37 -4.64 -38.09
CA PHE A 175 9.19 -5.78 -37.68
C PHE A 175 9.78 -5.60 -36.27
N SER A 176 10.25 -4.40 -35.96
CA SER A 176 10.73 -4.06 -34.63
C SER A 176 9.66 -4.24 -33.55
N ALA A 177 8.40 -3.94 -33.86
CA ALA A 177 7.27 -4.15 -32.94
C ALA A 177 7.06 -5.61 -32.55
N LEU A 178 7.44 -6.58 -33.41
CA LEU A 178 7.41 -8.01 -33.05
C LEU A 178 8.44 -8.35 -31.96
N ALA A 179 9.62 -7.78 -32.04
CA ALA A 179 10.65 -7.93 -30.99
C ALA A 179 10.20 -7.27 -29.67
N LEU A 180 9.60 -6.06 -29.73
CA LEU A 180 9.02 -5.40 -28.55
C LEU A 180 7.91 -6.23 -27.90
N GLN A 181 7.10 -6.95 -28.68
CA GLN A 181 6.11 -7.86 -28.13
C GLN A 181 6.75 -9.05 -27.41
N GLY A 182 7.89 -9.54 -27.91
CA GLY A 182 8.71 -10.56 -27.23
C GLY A 182 9.21 -10.07 -25.86
N ILE A 183 9.74 -8.84 -25.79
CA ILE A 183 10.17 -8.18 -24.55
C ILE A 183 9.01 -8.11 -23.55
N SER A 184 7.86 -7.57 -23.96
CA SER A 184 6.68 -7.42 -23.09
C SER A 184 6.21 -8.77 -22.53
N ARG A 185 6.15 -9.83 -23.35
CA ARG A 185 5.76 -11.17 -22.90
C ARG A 185 6.79 -11.79 -21.94
N HIS A 186 8.07 -11.57 -22.18
CA HIS A 186 9.13 -12.04 -21.27
C HIS A 186 9.04 -11.34 -19.93
N SER A 187 8.88 -10.02 -19.92
CA SER A 187 8.71 -9.22 -18.70
C SER A 187 7.47 -9.63 -17.89
N GLU A 188 6.32 -9.84 -18.55
CA GLU A 188 5.10 -10.34 -17.88
C GLU A 188 5.32 -11.71 -17.19
N LYS A 189 6.06 -12.62 -17.84
CA LYS A 189 6.31 -13.97 -17.29
C LYS A 189 7.28 -13.95 -16.10
N THR A 190 8.23 -13.03 -16.10
CA THR A 190 9.28 -12.99 -15.06
C THR A 190 8.95 -12.05 -13.91
N ALA A 191 7.99 -11.13 -14.09
CA ALA A 191 7.61 -10.16 -13.08
C ALA A 191 7.22 -10.80 -11.73
N ALA A 192 6.36 -11.82 -11.73
CA ALA A 192 5.93 -12.51 -10.51
C ALA A 192 7.11 -13.16 -9.76
N THR A 193 8.05 -13.77 -10.48
CA THR A 193 9.24 -14.40 -9.88
C THR A 193 10.17 -13.34 -9.28
N THR A 194 10.36 -12.23 -9.97
CA THR A 194 11.20 -11.12 -9.48
C THR A 194 10.59 -10.48 -8.24
N HIS A 195 9.27 -10.27 -8.23
CA HIS A 195 8.57 -9.72 -7.05
C HIS A 195 8.71 -10.65 -5.85
N LYS A 196 8.49 -11.96 -6.03
CA LYS A 196 8.62 -12.93 -4.94
C LYS A 196 10.03 -12.93 -4.35
N ALA A 197 11.06 -12.94 -5.19
CA ALA A 197 12.44 -12.90 -4.71
C ALA A 197 12.77 -11.59 -3.96
N MET A 198 12.16 -10.46 -4.37
CA MET A 198 12.31 -9.19 -3.66
C MET A 198 11.61 -9.21 -2.30
N GLU A 199 10.45 -9.84 -2.21
CA GLU A 199 9.68 -10.09 -0.98
C GLU A 199 10.48 -10.96 -0.03
N ASP A 200 10.93 -12.14 -0.48
CA ASP A 200 11.75 -13.07 0.31
C ASP A 200 13.03 -12.41 0.86
N MET A 201 13.69 -11.57 0.06
CA MET A 201 14.84 -10.77 0.50
C MET A 201 14.47 -9.73 1.55
N SER A 202 13.34 -9.05 1.38
CA SER A 202 12.85 -8.04 2.33
C SER A 202 12.46 -8.67 3.67
N ASP A 203 11.78 -9.81 3.64
CA ASP A 203 11.40 -10.58 4.83
C ASP A 203 12.63 -11.05 5.60
N ALA A 204 13.62 -11.61 4.91
CA ALA A 204 14.90 -12.02 5.51
C ALA A 204 15.65 -10.84 6.13
N ALA A 205 15.60 -9.64 5.51
CA ALA A 205 16.19 -8.43 6.06
C ALA A 205 15.47 -7.97 7.34
N ILE A 206 14.13 -7.96 7.35
CA ILE A 206 13.31 -7.58 8.51
C ILE A 206 13.56 -8.55 9.68
N GLU A 207 13.57 -9.86 9.39
CA GLU A 207 13.86 -10.90 10.39
C GLU A 207 15.25 -10.69 11.02
N TYR A 208 16.27 -10.48 10.17
CA TYR A 208 17.63 -10.20 10.63
C TYR A 208 17.71 -8.97 11.53
N ILE A 209 17.09 -7.85 11.12
CA ILE A 209 17.10 -6.59 11.88
C ILE A 209 16.38 -6.76 13.23
N ARG A 210 15.21 -7.40 13.24
CA ARG A 210 14.44 -7.65 14.47
C ARG A 210 15.16 -8.60 15.43
N GLY A 211 15.85 -9.59 14.88
CA GLY A 211 16.63 -10.56 15.65
C GLY A 211 18.02 -10.06 16.10
N LEU A 212 18.46 -8.88 15.66
CA LEU A 212 19.86 -8.44 15.83
C LEU A 212 20.30 -8.33 17.29
N SER A 213 19.43 -7.95 18.21
CA SER A 213 19.70 -7.92 19.64
C SER A 213 20.01 -9.31 20.21
N ILE A 214 19.24 -10.32 19.77
CA ILE A 214 19.43 -11.72 20.16
C ILE A 214 20.73 -12.24 19.55
N VAL A 215 20.94 -11.98 18.26
CA VAL A 215 22.16 -12.37 17.54
C VAL A 215 23.42 -11.86 18.24
N LYS A 216 23.42 -10.58 18.64
CA LYS A 216 24.54 -9.97 19.36
C LYS A 216 24.73 -10.56 20.76
N SER A 217 23.62 -10.84 21.48
CA SER A 217 23.72 -11.40 22.84
C SER A 217 24.30 -12.83 22.85
N PHE A 218 24.11 -13.60 21.76
CA PHE A 218 24.63 -14.96 21.64
C PHE A 218 25.90 -15.08 20.79
N GLY A 219 26.44 -13.98 20.24
CA GLY A 219 27.64 -13.96 19.40
C GLY A 219 27.51 -14.75 18.09
N GLN A 220 26.28 -14.92 17.56
CA GLN A 220 25.96 -15.73 16.39
C GLN A 220 25.80 -14.90 15.10
N GLU A 221 26.64 -13.87 14.94
CA GLU A 221 26.55 -12.93 13.80
C GLU A 221 26.70 -13.64 12.44
N GLY A 222 27.54 -14.67 12.36
CA GLY A 222 27.80 -15.40 11.10
C GLY A 222 26.63 -16.27 10.64
N ALA A 223 25.94 -16.95 11.54
CA ALA A 223 24.85 -17.87 11.21
C ALA A 223 23.54 -17.13 10.87
N SER A 224 23.27 -16.04 11.58
CA SER A 224 22.00 -15.30 11.42
C SER A 224 21.91 -14.51 10.12
N ILE A 225 23.04 -14.10 9.51
CA ILE A 225 23.06 -13.37 8.22
C ILE A 225 22.92 -14.30 7.01
N GLU A 226 23.00 -15.63 7.20
CA GLU A 226 23.04 -16.60 6.09
C GLU A 226 21.74 -16.58 5.27
N ASN A 227 20.57 -16.51 5.91
CA ASN A 227 19.27 -16.40 5.23
C ASN A 227 19.19 -15.15 4.36
N PHE A 228 19.56 -13.99 4.92
CA PHE A 228 19.59 -12.73 4.18
C PHE A 228 20.60 -12.76 3.01
N ARG A 229 21.76 -13.36 3.22
CA ARG A 229 22.78 -13.54 2.17
C ARG A 229 22.27 -14.42 1.05
N ASN A 230 21.59 -15.52 1.37
CA ASN A 230 21.06 -16.45 0.37
C ASN A 230 19.91 -15.83 -0.42
N ALA A 231 18.96 -15.16 0.23
CA ALA A 231 17.88 -14.41 -0.42
C ALA A 231 18.43 -13.30 -1.35
N SER A 232 19.47 -12.58 -0.90
CA SER A 232 20.13 -11.55 -1.73
C SER A 232 20.84 -12.14 -2.95
N LYS A 233 21.47 -13.34 -2.82
CA LYS A 233 22.06 -14.06 -3.96
C LYS A 233 21.00 -14.54 -4.93
N GLU A 234 19.91 -15.09 -4.43
CA GLU A 234 18.80 -15.56 -5.26
C GLU A 234 18.18 -14.42 -6.05
N LEU A 235 17.90 -13.27 -5.41
CA LEU A 235 17.42 -12.06 -6.08
C LEU A 235 18.37 -11.63 -7.21
N LYS A 236 19.68 -11.56 -6.92
CA LYS A 236 20.71 -11.26 -7.94
C LYS A 236 20.65 -12.23 -9.12
N ASP A 237 20.57 -13.54 -8.86
CA ASP A 237 20.60 -14.56 -9.90
C ASP A 237 19.34 -14.52 -10.77
N ILE A 238 18.17 -14.19 -10.17
CA ILE A 238 16.91 -13.96 -10.87
C ILE A 238 17.02 -12.73 -11.77
N HIS A 239 17.55 -11.59 -11.26
CA HIS A 239 17.75 -10.39 -12.07
C HIS A 239 18.67 -10.67 -13.27
N ILE A 240 19.80 -11.37 -13.07
CA ILE A 240 20.71 -11.76 -14.17
C ILE A 240 19.98 -12.64 -15.20
N LYS A 241 19.12 -13.58 -14.75
CA LYS A 241 18.35 -14.44 -15.65
C LYS A 241 17.32 -13.64 -16.47
N VAL A 242 16.65 -12.67 -15.85
CA VAL A 242 15.71 -11.76 -16.51
C VAL A 242 16.44 -10.94 -17.59
N GLU A 243 17.57 -10.31 -17.24
CA GLU A 243 18.38 -9.51 -18.18
C GLU A 243 18.90 -10.34 -19.35
N LYS A 244 19.40 -11.56 -19.09
CA LYS A 244 19.82 -12.47 -20.16
C LYS A 244 18.67 -12.87 -21.09
N GLY A 245 17.46 -13.00 -20.57
CA GLY A 245 16.27 -13.28 -21.38
C GLY A 245 15.76 -12.07 -22.18
N TYR A 246 15.95 -10.86 -21.65
CA TYR A 246 15.60 -9.59 -22.31
C TYR A 246 16.55 -9.25 -23.47
N THR A 247 17.86 -9.43 -23.27
CA THR A 247 18.94 -9.01 -24.20
C THR A 247 18.74 -9.46 -25.65
N PRO A 248 18.37 -10.73 -25.98
CA PRO A 248 18.21 -11.16 -27.37
C PRO A 248 17.12 -10.40 -28.12
N TYR A 249 15.99 -10.13 -27.47
CA TYR A 249 14.88 -9.38 -28.07
C TYR A 249 15.24 -7.91 -28.26
N ASN A 250 15.97 -7.32 -27.30
CA ASN A 250 16.48 -5.95 -27.43
C ASN A 250 17.49 -5.84 -28.58
N CYS A 251 18.45 -6.75 -28.66
CA CYS A 251 19.41 -6.78 -29.78
C CYS A 251 18.69 -6.94 -31.13
N LEU A 252 17.68 -7.80 -31.23
CA LEU A 252 16.89 -7.98 -32.43
C LEU A 252 16.14 -6.70 -32.82
N HIS A 253 15.50 -6.04 -31.83
CA HIS A 253 14.83 -4.76 -32.02
C HIS A 253 15.74 -3.70 -32.64
N LEU A 254 16.89 -3.48 -32.00
CA LEU A 254 17.88 -2.50 -32.47
C LEU A 254 18.47 -2.87 -33.84
N PHE A 255 18.78 -4.16 -34.04
CA PHE A 255 19.31 -4.66 -35.31
C PHE A 255 18.37 -4.40 -36.50
N VAL A 256 17.07 -4.70 -36.32
CA VAL A 256 16.05 -4.46 -37.34
C VAL A 256 15.96 -2.96 -37.71
N LEU A 257 16.01 -2.07 -36.70
CA LEU A 257 15.96 -0.63 -36.93
C LEU A 257 17.22 -0.12 -37.65
N LYS A 258 18.42 -0.66 -37.33
CA LYS A 258 19.67 -0.31 -38.04
C LYS A 258 19.67 -0.85 -39.46
N LEU A 259 19.13 -2.04 -39.71
CA LEU A 259 18.91 -2.54 -41.06
C LEU A 259 17.97 -1.65 -41.87
N ALA A 260 16.89 -1.17 -41.28
CA ALA A 260 15.97 -0.24 -41.94
C ALA A 260 16.68 1.09 -42.26
N SER A 261 17.52 1.64 -41.34
CA SER A 261 18.33 2.81 -41.59
C SER A 261 19.27 2.60 -42.78
N MET A 262 19.97 1.46 -42.83
CA MET A 262 20.86 1.10 -43.96
C MET A 262 20.07 0.99 -45.26
N GLY A 263 18.89 0.36 -45.25
CA GLY A 263 18.00 0.26 -46.41
C GLY A 263 17.59 1.63 -46.96
N ILE A 264 17.26 2.59 -46.10
CA ILE A 264 16.93 3.97 -46.47
C ILE A 264 18.13 4.62 -47.19
N VAL A 265 19.35 4.52 -46.60
CA VAL A 265 20.55 5.09 -47.19
C VAL A 265 20.84 4.50 -48.57
N LEU A 266 20.72 3.17 -48.73
CA LEU A 266 20.95 2.47 -50.00
C LEU A 266 19.95 2.90 -51.09
N VAL A 267 18.66 2.98 -50.73
CA VAL A 267 17.63 3.41 -51.69
C VAL A 267 17.80 4.87 -52.09
N CYS A 268 18.08 5.76 -51.12
CA CYS A 268 18.34 7.17 -51.41
C CYS A 268 19.60 7.36 -52.24
N ALA A 269 20.67 6.59 -52.01
CA ALA A 269 21.88 6.59 -52.85
C ALA A 269 21.56 6.15 -54.29
N TRP A 270 20.78 5.09 -54.45
CA TRP A 270 20.34 4.62 -55.78
C TRP A 270 19.51 5.67 -56.51
N GLN A 271 18.55 6.33 -55.82
CA GLN A 271 17.75 7.43 -56.39
C GLN A 271 18.61 8.65 -56.79
N ALA A 272 19.62 8.97 -55.98
CA ALA A 272 20.57 10.05 -56.30
C ALA A 272 21.40 9.71 -57.54
N LEU A 273 21.89 8.47 -57.68
CA LEU A 273 22.64 8.01 -58.87
C LEU A 273 21.78 8.02 -60.15
N GLN A 274 20.47 7.81 -60.00
CA GLN A 274 19.50 7.89 -61.12
C GLN A 274 19.11 9.35 -61.47
N GLY A 275 19.62 10.34 -60.73
CA GLY A 275 19.25 11.75 -60.91
C GLY A 275 17.84 12.10 -60.42
N GLN A 276 17.15 11.18 -59.73
CA GLN A 276 15.81 11.40 -59.19
C GLN A 276 15.82 12.17 -57.85
N MET A 277 17.01 12.33 -57.24
CA MET A 277 17.21 13.01 -55.97
C MET A 277 18.49 13.89 -56.03
N SER A 278 18.43 15.11 -55.49
CA SER A 278 19.62 15.93 -55.37
C SER A 278 20.60 15.37 -54.33
N ILE A 279 21.91 15.63 -54.52
CA ILE A 279 22.94 15.21 -53.58
C ILE A 279 22.67 15.77 -52.17
N SER A 280 22.17 16.99 -52.07
CA SER A 280 21.82 17.64 -50.81
C SER A 280 20.75 16.87 -50.03
N VAL A 281 19.68 16.46 -50.74
CA VAL A 281 18.60 15.67 -50.15
C VAL A 281 19.07 14.28 -49.75
N PHE A 282 19.95 13.66 -50.56
CA PHE A 282 20.59 12.38 -50.19
C PHE A 282 21.40 12.51 -48.90
N LEU A 283 22.26 13.50 -48.77
CA LEU A 283 23.05 13.75 -47.55
C LEU A 283 22.14 13.97 -46.32
N MET A 284 21.04 14.70 -46.50
CA MET A 284 20.01 14.84 -45.49
C MET A 284 19.47 13.49 -45.04
N PHE A 285 19.07 12.60 -45.96
CA PHE A 285 18.57 11.27 -45.63
C PHE A 285 19.62 10.41 -44.90
N VAL A 286 20.89 10.51 -45.24
CA VAL A 286 21.95 9.84 -44.50
C VAL A 286 21.96 10.29 -43.05
N LEU A 287 21.96 11.60 -42.79
CA LEU A 287 21.93 12.13 -41.42
C LEU A 287 20.63 11.77 -40.68
N PHE A 288 19.50 11.89 -41.37
CA PHE A 288 18.18 11.55 -40.76
C PHE A 288 18.05 10.07 -40.43
N SER A 289 18.59 9.16 -41.23
CA SER A 289 18.50 7.73 -41.00
C SER A 289 19.06 7.28 -39.64
N PHE A 290 20.05 8.01 -39.11
CA PHE A 290 20.61 7.74 -37.78
C PHE A 290 19.75 8.27 -36.64
N VAL A 291 18.95 9.33 -36.88
CA VAL A 291 18.11 9.98 -35.84
C VAL A 291 16.67 9.49 -35.86
N LEU A 292 16.18 9.06 -37.07
CA LEU A 292 14.79 8.66 -37.31
C LEU A 292 14.26 7.65 -36.30
N PHE A 293 15.03 6.62 -36.04
CA PHE A 293 14.60 5.52 -35.16
C PHE A 293 14.92 5.73 -33.69
N GLY A 294 15.72 6.75 -33.31
CA GLY A 294 16.13 6.98 -31.92
C GLY A 294 14.94 7.10 -30.93
N SER A 295 13.82 7.68 -31.39
CA SER A 295 12.61 7.76 -30.56
C SER A 295 11.92 6.39 -30.38
N VAL A 296 12.04 5.51 -31.38
CA VAL A 296 11.46 4.15 -31.35
C VAL A 296 12.41 3.20 -30.60
N GLU A 297 13.71 3.39 -30.70
CA GLU A 297 14.72 2.64 -29.93
C GLU A 297 14.46 2.72 -28.43
N ASN A 298 14.07 3.87 -27.90
CA ASN A 298 13.78 4.06 -26.49
C ASN A 298 12.46 3.42 -26.00
N ILE A 299 11.60 2.91 -26.91
CA ILE A 299 10.35 2.24 -26.52
C ILE A 299 10.61 0.86 -25.90
N ASN A 300 11.79 0.24 -26.15
CA ASN A 300 12.15 -1.05 -25.57
C ASN A 300 12.18 -1.01 -24.03
N ASP A 301 12.77 0.04 -23.44
CA ASP A 301 12.86 0.23 -22.00
C ASP A 301 11.45 0.43 -21.39
N ALA A 302 10.61 1.19 -22.11
CA ALA A 302 9.21 1.34 -21.71
C ALA A 302 8.44 0.01 -21.78
N ALA A 303 8.69 -0.82 -22.78
CA ALA A 303 8.04 -2.12 -22.93
C ALA A 303 8.42 -3.10 -21.79
N HIS A 304 9.68 -3.05 -21.33
CA HIS A 304 10.14 -3.81 -20.16
C HIS A 304 9.48 -3.30 -18.86
N THR A 305 9.53 -2.00 -18.62
CA THR A 305 8.99 -1.35 -17.42
C THR A 305 7.48 -1.53 -17.29
N LEU A 306 6.73 -1.60 -18.41
CA LEU A 306 5.30 -1.87 -18.39
C LEU A 306 4.94 -3.21 -17.74
N GLY A 307 5.81 -4.23 -17.81
CA GLY A 307 5.60 -5.50 -17.11
C GLY A 307 5.63 -5.33 -15.58
N VAL A 308 6.57 -4.52 -15.09
CA VAL A 308 6.67 -4.18 -13.66
C VAL A 308 5.44 -3.38 -13.20
N ILE A 309 5.02 -2.41 -14.01
CA ILE A 309 3.82 -1.58 -13.75
C ILE A 309 2.54 -2.44 -13.69
N ASP A 310 2.37 -3.39 -14.61
CA ASP A 310 1.22 -4.31 -14.59
C ASP A 310 1.20 -5.17 -13.32
N SER A 311 2.35 -5.62 -12.85
CA SER A 311 2.46 -6.36 -11.59
C SER A 311 2.09 -5.50 -10.38
N ALA A 312 2.60 -4.26 -10.32
CA ALA A 312 2.23 -3.29 -9.29
C ALA A 312 0.72 -3.02 -9.27
N MET A 313 0.11 -2.84 -10.45
CA MET A 313 -1.35 -2.66 -10.57
C MET A 313 -2.14 -3.89 -10.11
N ASN A 314 -1.65 -5.11 -10.38
CA ASN A 314 -2.31 -6.34 -9.90
C ASN A 314 -2.30 -6.43 -8.37
N LYS A 315 -1.18 -6.09 -7.73
CA LYS A 315 -1.09 -6.04 -6.26
C LYS A 315 -2.05 -5.00 -5.66
N LEU A 316 -2.10 -3.81 -6.25
CA LEU A 316 -3.03 -2.76 -5.79
C LEU A 316 -4.49 -3.18 -5.95
N GLU A 317 -4.87 -3.75 -7.09
CA GLU A 317 -6.23 -4.28 -7.30
C GLU A 317 -6.58 -5.39 -6.31
N ALA A 318 -5.61 -6.23 -5.93
CA ALA A 318 -5.81 -7.25 -4.89
C ALA A 318 -6.05 -6.64 -3.51
N LEU A 319 -5.35 -5.54 -3.17
CA LEU A 319 -5.55 -4.80 -1.92
C LEU A 319 -6.88 -4.03 -1.88
N GLU A 320 -7.43 -3.64 -3.04
CA GLU A 320 -8.70 -2.93 -3.15
C GLU A 320 -9.92 -3.86 -3.17
N ASN A 321 -9.79 -5.02 -3.84
CA ASN A 321 -10.86 -5.99 -4.01
C ASN A 321 -10.98 -6.93 -2.80
N VAL A 322 -11.01 -6.36 -1.61
CA VAL A 322 -11.20 -7.11 -0.36
C VAL A 322 -12.66 -7.02 0.07
N ASN A 323 -13.20 -8.11 0.58
CA ASN A 323 -14.54 -8.13 1.17
C ASN A 323 -14.52 -7.32 2.48
N TYR A 324 -15.33 -6.28 2.54
CA TYR A 324 -15.54 -5.53 3.77
C TYR A 324 -16.40 -6.34 4.74
N ILE A 325 -16.07 -6.25 6.02
CA ILE A 325 -16.83 -6.96 7.05
C ILE A 325 -18.24 -6.39 7.24
N ASP A 326 -18.48 -5.12 6.85
CA ASP A 326 -19.74 -4.39 7.06
C ASP A 326 -20.42 -3.94 5.76
N GLN A 327 -20.24 -4.69 4.66
CA GLN A 327 -20.69 -4.32 3.30
C GLN A 327 -22.20 -4.02 3.25
N ASP A 328 -23.00 -4.78 4.01
CA ASP A 328 -24.46 -4.66 4.10
C ASP A 328 -24.92 -4.04 5.44
N GLY A 329 -24.01 -3.43 6.19
CA GLY A 329 -24.29 -2.83 7.50
C GLY A 329 -25.08 -1.53 7.41
N THR A 330 -25.87 -1.25 8.44
CA THR A 330 -26.59 0.01 8.63
C THR A 330 -26.22 0.63 9.97
N ASP A 331 -26.38 1.95 10.09
CA ASP A 331 -26.17 2.65 11.36
C ASP A 331 -27.32 2.35 12.32
N ILE A 332 -27.07 1.50 13.31
CA ILE A 332 -28.06 1.05 14.30
C ILE A 332 -27.62 1.52 15.68
N LYS A 333 -28.57 2.10 16.43
CA LYS A 333 -28.42 2.35 17.87
C LYS A 333 -29.25 1.30 18.63
N PRO A 334 -28.61 0.37 19.36
CA PRO A 334 -29.35 -0.64 20.12
C PRO A 334 -30.23 -0.02 21.19
N ALA A 335 -31.39 -0.65 21.47
CA ALA A 335 -32.28 -0.23 22.56
C ALA A 335 -31.74 -0.69 23.92
N THR A 336 -31.08 -1.85 23.97
CA THR A 336 -30.43 -2.44 25.15
C THR A 336 -29.03 -2.92 24.79
N TYR A 337 -28.22 -3.21 25.79
CA TYR A 337 -26.82 -3.60 25.61
C TYR A 337 -26.53 -4.99 26.20
N ASP A 338 -27.56 -5.85 26.24
CA ASP A 338 -27.37 -7.27 26.50
C ASP A 338 -26.79 -7.96 25.26
N ILE A 339 -25.89 -8.93 25.48
CA ILE A 339 -25.19 -9.65 24.41
C ILE A 339 -25.62 -11.11 24.49
N GLU A 340 -26.01 -11.69 23.35
CA GLU A 340 -26.42 -13.09 23.30
C GLU A 340 -25.71 -13.83 22.19
N PHE A 341 -25.16 -15.00 22.52
CA PHE A 341 -24.55 -15.96 21.61
C PHE A 341 -25.55 -17.12 21.41
N ARG A 342 -25.83 -17.46 20.13
CA ARG A 342 -26.72 -18.55 19.74
C ARG A 342 -26.00 -19.44 18.72
N ASP A 343 -25.69 -20.67 19.14
CA ASP A 343 -25.02 -21.71 18.32
C ASP A 343 -23.76 -21.23 17.60
N VAL A 344 -22.95 -20.39 18.28
CA VAL A 344 -21.82 -19.74 17.68
C VAL A 344 -20.61 -20.66 17.62
N SER A 345 -20.15 -20.93 16.40
CA SER A 345 -18.86 -21.59 16.16
C SER A 345 -17.94 -20.71 15.33
N PHE A 346 -16.64 -20.73 15.66
CA PHE A 346 -15.65 -19.91 14.99
C PHE A 346 -14.27 -20.58 14.96
N GLY A 347 -13.55 -20.41 13.87
CA GLY A 347 -12.16 -20.82 13.73
C GLY A 347 -11.36 -19.83 12.88
N TYR A 348 -10.07 -19.77 13.16
CA TYR A 348 -9.09 -19.12 12.31
C TYR A 348 -8.70 -20.09 11.20
N ASP A 349 -8.90 -19.74 9.95
CA ASP A 349 -8.66 -20.58 8.78
C ASP A 349 -9.34 -21.98 8.91
N SER A 350 -8.56 -23.06 8.91
CA SER A 350 -9.05 -24.43 9.01
C SER A 350 -9.23 -24.94 10.45
N ARG A 351 -8.74 -24.19 11.46
CA ARG A 351 -8.77 -24.61 12.87
C ARG A 351 -9.94 -23.98 13.60
N ILE A 352 -10.96 -24.77 13.94
CA ILE A 352 -12.06 -24.33 14.79
C ILE A 352 -11.55 -24.15 16.23
N VAL A 353 -11.87 -22.99 16.83
CA VAL A 353 -11.43 -22.58 18.18
C VAL A 353 -12.59 -22.51 19.15
N LEU A 354 -13.78 -22.16 18.68
CA LEU A 354 -15.00 -22.06 19.48
C LEU A 354 -16.09 -22.93 18.87
N HIS A 355 -16.79 -23.70 19.70
CA HIS A 355 -17.76 -24.70 19.28
C HIS A 355 -19.11 -24.46 19.99
N ASP A 356 -20.19 -24.23 19.22
CA ASP A 356 -21.58 -24.18 19.62
C ASP A 356 -21.84 -23.39 20.91
N LEU A 357 -21.30 -22.19 21.00
CA LEU A 357 -21.42 -21.33 22.16
C LEU A 357 -22.85 -20.80 22.28
N ASN A 358 -23.46 -21.03 23.45
CA ASN A 358 -24.81 -20.60 23.81
C ASN A 358 -24.82 -19.97 25.21
N PHE A 359 -24.89 -18.63 25.27
CA PHE A 359 -24.98 -17.90 26.54
C PHE A 359 -25.46 -16.47 26.32
N LYS A 360 -25.83 -15.82 27.43
CA LYS A 360 -26.26 -14.42 27.47
C LYS A 360 -25.45 -13.65 28.51
N ILE A 361 -25.03 -12.43 28.18
CA ILE A 361 -24.43 -11.43 29.06
C ILE A 361 -25.49 -10.36 29.29
N PRO A 362 -26.02 -10.22 30.52
CA PRO A 362 -27.03 -9.21 30.81
C PRO A 362 -26.47 -7.79 30.75
N GLN A 363 -27.31 -6.83 30.37
CA GLN A 363 -26.97 -5.42 30.45
C GLN A 363 -26.64 -4.99 31.88
N ASN A 364 -25.68 -4.07 32.06
CA ASN A 364 -25.25 -3.55 33.35
C ASN A 364 -24.78 -4.62 34.35
N SER A 365 -24.20 -5.71 33.83
CA SER A 365 -23.59 -6.77 34.63
C SER A 365 -22.13 -6.96 34.29
N THR A 366 -21.38 -7.51 35.22
CA THR A 366 -19.98 -7.91 35.04
C THR A 366 -19.89 -9.40 34.75
N THR A 367 -19.45 -9.76 33.57
CA THR A 367 -19.19 -11.15 33.17
C THR A 367 -17.69 -11.41 33.09
N ALA A 368 -17.17 -12.29 33.91
CA ALA A 368 -15.79 -12.74 33.89
C ALA A 368 -15.63 -13.99 33.01
N ILE A 369 -14.68 -13.96 32.09
CA ILE A 369 -14.33 -15.09 31.24
C ILE A 369 -13.02 -15.69 31.78
N VAL A 370 -13.08 -16.96 32.18
CA VAL A 370 -11.95 -17.71 32.73
C VAL A 370 -11.71 -19.00 31.96
N GLY A 371 -10.52 -19.57 32.08
CA GLY A 371 -10.18 -20.85 31.46
C GLY A 371 -8.67 -20.94 31.12
N PRO A 372 -8.22 -22.11 30.67
CA PRO A 372 -6.82 -22.33 30.28
C PRO A 372 -6.34 -21.39 29.18
N SER A 373 -5.02 -21.24 29.06
CA SER A 373 -4.44 -20.53 27.92
C SER A 373 -4.81 -21.24 26.60
N GLY A 374 -5.17 -20.46 25.58
CA GLY A 374 -5.57 -21.02 24.28
C GLY A 374 -7.00 -21.55 24.21
N SER A 375 -7.84 -21.40 25.27
CA SER A 375 -9.24 -21.88 25.26
C SER A 375 -10.22 -21.04 24.42
N GLY A 376 -9.77 -19.90 23.86
CA GLY A 376 -10.63 -19.04 23.00
C GLY A 376 -11.17 -17.77 23.67
N LYS A 377 -10.70 -17.38 24.87
CA LYS A 377 -11.19 -16.21 25.63
C LYS A 377 -11.07 -14.90 24.83
N SER A 378 -9.89 -14.56 24.36
CA SER A 378 -9.68 -13.34 23.56
C SER A 378 -10.37 -13.41 22.20
N THR A 379 -10.51 -14.61 21.61
CA THR A 379 -11.32 -14.83 20.40
C THR A 379 -12.78 -14.44 20.62
N LEU A 380 -13.36 -14.83 21.77
CA LEU A 380 -14.74 -14.47 22.12
C LEU A 380 -14.91 -12.93 22.20
N CYS A 381 -13.98 -12.22 22.84
CA CYS A 381 -13.99 -10.76 22.91
C CYS A 381 -13.87 -10.11 21.51
N ASN A 382 -13.01 -10.67 20.65
CA ASN A 382 -12.85 -10.21 19.27
C ASN A 382 -14.11 -10.40 18.41
N LEU A 383 -14.85 -11.47 18.66
CA LEU A 383 -16.14 -11.72 17.99
C LEU A 383 -17.23 -10.74 18.44
N ILE A 384 -17.28 -10.36 19.72
CA ILE A 384 -18.21 -9.33 20.22
C ILE A 384 -17.95 -7.98 19.54
N ALA A 385 -16.66 -7.62 19.39
CA ALA A 385 -16.25 -6.41 18.67
C ALA A 385 -16.38 -6.53 17.15
N ARG A 386 -16.79 -7.69 16.65
CA ARG A 386 -16.87 -8.01 15.21
C ARG A 386 -15.57 -7.75 14.46
N PHE A 387 -14.44 -8.06 15.06
CA PHE A 387 -13.15 -8.07 14.35
C PHE A 387 -13.05 -9.25 13.38
N TYR A 388 -13.93 -10.26 13.58
CA TYR A 388 -14.13 -11.40 12.70
C TYR A 388 -15.63 -11.71 12.68
N ASP A 389 -16.13 -12.21 11.55
CA ASP A 389 -17.48 -12.79 11.49
C ASP A 389 -17.45 -14.27 11.88
N VAL A 390 -18.51 -14.76 12.49
CA VAL A 390 -18.65 -16.15 12.92
C VAL A 390 -18.83 -17.10 11.74
N ASN A 391 -18.33 -18.34 11.85
CA ASN A 391 -18.53 -19.37 10.82
C ASN A 391 -19.99 -19.89 10.83
N SER A 392 -20.59 -20.02 12.02
CA SER A 392 -21.99 -20.40 12.19
C SER A 392 -22.60 -19.75 13.44
N GLY A 393 -23.91 -19.70 13.51
CA GLY A 393 -24.63 -19.08 14.61
C GLY A 393 -24.77 -17.56 14.48
N THR A 394 -25.18 -16.92 15.57
CA THR A 394 -25.42 -15.47 15.62
C THR A 394 -24.99 -14.88 16.96
N ILE A 395 -24.45 -13.67 16.91
CA ILE A 395 -24.18 -12.82 18.07
C ILE A 395 -25.08 -11.59 17.95
N THR A 396 -25.86 -11.30 19.02
CA THR A 396 -26.75 -10.15 19.03
C THR A 396 -26.40 -9.18 20.15
N ILE A 397 -26.62 -7.87 19.91
CA ILE A 397 -26.59 -6.81 20.92
C ILE A 397 -27.96 -6.16 20.93
N GLY A 398 -28.64 -6.16 22.09
CA GLY A 398 -30.01 -5.67 22.20
C GLY A 398 -30.99 -6.38 21.27
N GLY A 399 -30.81 -7.70 21.05
CA GLY A 399 -31.58 -8.52 20.13
C GLY A 399 -31.30 -8.33 18.65
N THR A 400 -30.40 -7.43 18.27
CA THR A 400 -30.02 -7.19 16.86
C THR A 400 -28.71 -7.90 16.53
N ASP A 401 -28.66 -8.68 15.44
CA ASP A 401 -27.47 -9.36 14.97
C ASP A 401 -26.38 -8.33 14.65
N ILE A 402 -25.15 -8.52 15.19
CA ILE A 402 -24.02 -7.62 15.02
C ILE A 402 -23.62 -7.43 13.54
N ARG A 403 -23.93 -8.40 12.68
CA ARG A 403 -23.65 -8.32 11.22
C ARG A 403 -24.50 -7.27 10.52
N ARG A 404 -25.58 -6.81 11.11
CA ARG A 404 -26.45 -5.76 10.56
C ARG A 404 -25.97 -4.35 10.86
N PHE A 405 -25.02 -4.19 11.78
CA PHE A 405 -24.41 -2.90 12.10
C PHE A 405 -23.30 -2.55 11.08
N THR A 406 -23.08 -1.26 10.82
CA THR A 406 -21.78 -0.82 10.34
C THR A 406 -20.74 -1.01 11.45
N CYS A 407 -19.46 -1.23 11.10
CA CYS A 407 -18.39 -1.33 12.10
C CYS A 407 -18.35 -0.10 13.01
N ASP A 408 -18.51 1.09 12.44
CA ASP A 408 -18.51 2.34 13.20
C ASP A 408 -19.67 2.42 14.19
N SER A 409 -20.90 2.04 13.79
CA SER A 409 -22.06 2.08 14.70
C SER A 409 -21.98 1.02 15.79
N LEU A 410 -21.43 -0.16 15.50
CA LEU A 410 -21.18 -1.20 16.50
C LEU A 410 -20.12 -0.75 17.51
N LEU A 411 -18.95 -0.34 17.00
CA LEU A 411 -17.81 0.03 17.84
C LEU A 411 -18.03 1.31 18.64
N LYS A 412 -18.94 2.20 18.25
CA LYS A 412 -19.37 3.32 19.12
C LYS A 412 -19.91 2.86 20.47
N ASN A 413 -20.51 1.66 20.52
CA ASN A 413 -21.10 1.10 21.74
C ASN A 413 -20.13 0.23 22.55
N ILE A 414 -18.90 0.00 22.10
CA ILE A 414 -17.92 -0.90 22.70
C ILE A 414 -16.63 -0.15 22.95
N SER A 415 -16.12 -0.13 24.19
CA SER A 415 -14.76 0.26 24.51
C SER A 415 -13.91 -0.97 24.84
N MET A 416 -12.71 -1.05 24.30
CA MET A 416 -11.76 -2.13 24.59
C MET A 416 -10.50 -1.60 25.26
N VAL A 417 -10.10 -2.26 26.33
CA VAL A 417 -8.79 -2.09 26.97
C VAL A 417 -8.00 -3.36 26.71
N PHE A 418 -7.01 -3.26 25.83
CA PHE A 418 -6.20 -4.40 25.40
C PHE A 418 -5.10 -4.74 26.41
N GLN A 419 -4.68 -6.00 26.42
CA GLN A 419 -3.53 -6.47 27.20
C GLN A 419 -2.25 -5.75 26.79
N ASN A 420 -2.00 -5.68 25.48
CA ASN A 420 -0.85 -4.96 24.90
C ASN A 420 -1.31 -3.58 24.45
N VAL A 421 -1.03 -2.57 25.28
CA VAL A 421 -1.39 -1.18 24.94
C VAL A 421 -0.48 -0.61 23.88
N TYR A 422 -1.08 -0.16 22.80
CA TYR A 422 -0.40 0.61 21.76
C TYR A 422 -0.69 2.12 21.90
N LEU A 423 0.36 2.93 21.97
CA LEU A 423 0.28 4.38 21.97
C LEU A 423 0.93 4.92 20.69
N PHE A 424 0.26 5.85 20.05
CA PHE A 424 0.75 6.49 18.83
C PHE A 424 1.89 7.47 19.18
N ARG A 425 2.82 7.65 18.23
CA ARG A 425 3.84 8.68 18.32
C ARG A 425 3.19 10.06 18.15
N ASP A 426 2.68 10.59 19.27
CA ASP A 426 1.97 11.85 19.36
C ASP A 426 2.01 12.34 20.83
N THR A 427 1.39 13.49 21.11
CA THR A 427 1.25 13.97 22.49
C THR A 427 0.41 13.01 23.33
N ILE A 428 0.58 13.03 24.65
CA ILE A 428 -0.28 12.28 25.59
C ILE A 428 -1.72 12.73 25.45
N LYS A 429 -1.95 14.04 25.30
CA LYS A 429 -3.26 14.63 25.04
C LYS A 429 -3.97 13.99 23.84
N ASN A 430 -3.29 13.93 22.70
CA ASN A 430 -3.84 13.34 21.47
C ASN A 430 -4.06 11.83 21.61
N ASN A 431 -3.19 11.16 22.34
CA ASN A 431 -3.37 9.75 22.66
C ASN A 431 -4.62 9.48 23.50
N ILE A 432 -4.97 10.33 24.47
CA ILE A 432 -6.21 10.22 25.24
C ILE A 432 -7.41 10.63 24.38
N LYS A 433 -7.28 11.73 23.61
CA LYS A 433 -8.31 12.27 22.73
C LYS A 433 -8.74 11.28 21.64
N PHE A 434 -7.92 10.26 21.34
CA PHE A 434 -8.27 9.18 20.42
C PHE A 434 -9.59 8.46 20.82
N GLY A 435 -9.96 8.44 22.10
CA GLY A 435 -11.25 7.90 22.57
C GLY A 435 -12.47 8.70 22.08
N SER A 436 -12.33 10.02 21.93
CA SER A 436 -13.35 10.94 21.41
C SER A 436 -12.68 12.14 20.74
N PRO A 437 -12.61 12.18 19.39
CA PRO A 437 -11.89 13.22 18.67
C PRO A 437 -12.39 14.66 18.89
N ASP A 438 -13.67 14.81 19.27
CA ASP A 438 -14.30 16.12 19.52
C ASP A 438 -14.23 16.56 20.98
N ALA A 439 -13.56 15.79 21.86
CA ALA A 439 -13.47 16.10 23.28
C ALA A 439 -12.70 17.41 23.55
N THR A 440 -13.19 18.18 24.55
CA THR A 440 -12.51 19.39 25.02
C THR A 440 -11.34 19.03 25.96
N ASP A 441 -10.45 19.98 26.20
CA ASP A 441 -9.32 19.78 27.11
C ASP A 441 -9.78 19.45 28.54
N GLU A 442 -10.88 20.05 28.99
CA GLU A 442 -11.47 19.76 30.31
C GLU A 442 -11.95 18.31 30.40
N GLN A 443 -12.57 17.78 29.35
CA GLN A 443 -13.01 16.38 29.28
C GLN A 443 -11.81 15.42 29.28
N ILE A 444 -10.75 15.76 28.55
CA ILE A 444 -9.51 14.96 28.51
C ILE A 444 -8.88 14.92 29.92
N ILE A 445 -8.76 16.06 30.59
CA ILE A 445 -8.21 16.16 31.93
C ILE A 445 -9.10 15.40 32.95
N ALA A 446 -10.41 15.50 32.83
CA ALA A 446 -11.35 14.76 33.68
C ALA A 446 -11.19 13.23 33.52
N ALA A 447 -11.11 12.74 32.28
CA ALA A 447 -10.85 11.34 31.99
C ALA A 447 -9.48 10.88 32.53
N ALA A 448 -8.45 11.70 32.38
CA ALA A 448 -7.11 11.41 32.91
C ALA A 448 -7.06 11.34 34.43
N LYS A 449 -7.79 12.21 35.13
CA LYS A 449 -7.92 12.17 36.59
C LYS A 449 -8.66 10.91 37.05
N ALA A 450 -9.77 10.57 36.40
CA ALA A 450 -10.52 9.36 36.70
C ALA A 450 -9.70 8.08 36.43
N ALA A 451 -8.86 8.08 35.40
CA ALA A 451 -7.95 6.99 35.06
C ALA A 451 -6.63 7.00 35.88
N ARG A 452 -6.50 7.86 36.89
CA ARG A 452 -5.29 7.96 37.74
C ARG A 452 -4.00 8.21 36.92
N CYS A 453 -4.09 8.93 35.80
CA CYS A 453 -2.90 9.26 34.99
C CYS A 453 -2.54 10.76 34.99
N HIS A 454 -3.40 11.63 35.55
CA HIS A 454 -3.16 13.08 35.58
C HIS A 454 -1.84 13.45 36.29
N ASP A 455 -1.58 12.87 37.46
CA ASP A 455 -0.44 13.28 38.30
C ASP A 455 0.91 12.95 37.65
N PHE A 456 1.06 11.76 37.08
CA PHE A 456 2.29 11.42 36.37
C PHE A 456 2.45 12.24 35.05
N ILE A 457 1.34 12.57 34.37
CA ILE A 457 1.40 13.42 33.18
C ILE A 457 1.89 14.82 33.55
N MET A 458 1.38 15.39 34.64
CA MET A 458 1.80 16.71 35.10
C MET A 458 3.24 16.74 35.68
N ALA A 459 3.79 15.61 36.04
CA ALA A 459 5.19 15.48 36.45
C ALA A 459 6.16 15.48 35.25
N LEU A 460 5.68 15.30 34.03
CA LEU A 460 6.49 15.38 32.82
C LEU A 460 6.78 16.85 32.45
N PRO A 461 7.92 17.16 31.81
CA PRO A 461 8.30 18.54 31.47
C PRO A 461 7.26 19.32 30.68
N ASP A 462 6.60 18.70 29.73
CA ASP A 462 5.60 19.32 28.84
C ASP A 462 4.17 18.88 29.20
N GLY A 463 3.95 18.17 30.31
CA GLY A 463 2.64 17.71 30.75
C GLY A 463 1.90 16.93 29.67
N TYR A 464 0.67 17.34 29.37
CA TYR A 464 -0.19 16.73 28.34
C TYR A 464 0.35 16.88 26.92
N ASP A 465 1.20 17.86 26.65
CA ASP A 465 1.81 18.09 25.34
C ASP A 465 3.12 17.30 25.15
N THR A 466 3.51 16.50 26.15
CA THR A 466 4.66 15.59 26.04
C THR A 466 4.44 14.61 24.90
N VAL A 467 5.36 14.61 23.91
CA VAL A 467 5.35 13.67 22.78
C VAL A 467 5.99 12.35 23.21
N ILE A 468 5.22 11.28 23.08
CA ILE A 468 5.68 9.91 23.38
C ILE A 468 6.17 9.20 22.13
N GLY A 469 7.16 8.34 22.26
CA GLY A 469 7.69 7.53 21.17
C GLY A 469 6.70 6.47 20.68
N GLU A 470 7.01 5.85 19.55
CA GLU A 470 6.21 4.77 18.99
C GLU A 470 6.00 3.62 20.00
N GLY A 471 4.77 3.13 20.10
CA GLY A 471 4.39 2.11 21.07
C GLY A 471 4.51 2.58 22.53
N GLY A 472 4.68 3.88 22.79
CA GLY A 472 4.85 4.43 24.15
C GLY A 472 6.20 4.08 24.78
N SER A 473 7.28 3.95 24.00
CA SER A 473 8.60 3.46 24.46
C SER A 473 9.19 4.23 25.65
N SER A 474 8.74 5.46 25.89
CA SER A 474 9.19 6.31 27.01
C SER A 474 8.38 6.15 28.30
N LEU A 475 7.32 5.34 28.30
CA LEU A 475 6.42 5.15 29.44
C LEU A 475 6.51 3.73 29.99
N SER A 476 6.30 3.60 31.32
CA SER A 476 6.16 2.30 31.99
C SER A 476 4.88 1.56 31.52
N GLY A 477 4.81 0.25 31.73
CA GLY A 477 3.64 -0.55 31.40
C GLY A 477 2.36 -0.05 32.09
N GLY A 478 2.46 0.32 33.37
CA GLY A 478 1.33 0.85 34.15
C GLY A 478 0.83 2.21 33.67
N GLU A 479 1.74 3.11 33.25
CA GLU A 479 1.38 4.41 32.69
C GLU A 479 0.66 4.26 31.34
N LYS A 480 1.17 3.39 30.46
CA LYS A 480 0.49 3.06 29.18
C LYS A 480 -0.92 2.53 29.42
N GLN A 481 -1.08 1.64 30.39
CA GLN A 481 -2.37 1.04 30.71
C GLN A 481 -3.36 2.09 31.21
N ARG A 482 -2.94 3.01 32.11
CA ARG A 482 -3.79 4.10 32.59
C ARG A 482 -4.22 5.05 31.46
N ILE A 483 -3.32 5.36 30.50
CA ILE A 483 -3.70 6.13 29.31
C ILE A 483 -4.72 5.39 28.47
N SER A 484 -4.60 4.06 28.30
CA SER A 484 -5.59 3.25 27.59
C SER A 484 -6.96 3.25 28.29
N ILE A 485 -6.97 3.22 29.63
CA ILE A 485 -8.19 3.35 30.43
C ILE A 485 -8.78 4.77 30.26
N ALA A 486 -7.97 5.82 30.25
CA ALA A 486 -8.44 7.18 29.98
C ALA A 486 -9.10 7.32 28.60
N ARG A 487 -8.56 6.66 27.56
CA ARG A 487 -9.22 6.56 26.24
C ARG A 487 -10.61 5.94 26.33
N ALA A 488 -10.73 4.82 27.09
CA ALA A 488 -11.99 4.12 27.24
C ALA A 488 -13.01 4.95 28.04
N MET A 489 -12.56 5.68 29.07
CA MET A 489 -13.39 6.61 29.83
C MET A 489 -13.90 7.77 28.98
N LEU A 490 -13.02 8.39 28.21
CA LEU A 490 -13.37 9.51 27.34
C LEU A 490 -14.36 9.10 26.25
N LYS A 491 -14.30 7.85 25.76
CA LYS A 491 -15.24 7.29 24.80
C LYS A 491 -16.62 7.05 25.39
N ASP A 492 -16.68 6.73 26.68
CA ASP A 492 -17.90 6.51 27.47
C ASP A 492 -18.91 5.50 26.88
N ALA A 493 -18.39 4.41 26.29
CA ALA A 493 -19.23 3.37 25.69
C ALA A 493 -20.00 2.54 26.75
N PRO A 494 -21.22 2.06 26.44
CA PRO A 494 -22.04 1.26 27.37
C PRO A 494 -21.54 -0.17 27.60
N ILE A 495 -20.72 -0.71 26.69
CA ILE A 495 -20.09 -2.03 26.78
C ILE A 495 -18.59 -1.84 26.92
N ILE A 496 -18.00 -2.44 27.96
CA ILE A 496 -16.55 -2.41 28.22
C ILE A 496 -15.99 -3.83 28.10
N ILE A 497 -14.98 -4.00 27.30
CA ILE A 497 -14.22 -5.25 27.18
C ILE A 497 -12.82 -5.02 27.74
N LEU A 498 -12.44 -5.78 28.78
CA LEU A 498 -11.13 -5.73 29.44
C LEU A 498 -10.38 -7.02 29.16
N ASP A 499 -9.32 -6.94 28.35
CA ASP A 499 -8.45 -8.09 28.06
C ASP A 499 -7.19 -7.98 28.95
N GLU A 500 -7.16 -8.73 30.05
CA GLU A 500 -6.01 -8.88 30.99
C GLU A 500 -5.29 -7.56 31.36
N ALA A 501 -6.05 -6.54 31.69
CA ALA A 501 -5.58 -5.15 31.86
C ALA A 501 -4.47 -4.94 32.92
N THR A 502 -4.01 -5.97 33.62
CA THR A 502 -3.09 -5.85 34.77
C THR A 502 -1.94 -6.88 34.82
N ALA A 503 -1.69 -7.62 33.74
CA ALA A 503 -0.59 -8.58 33.68
C ALA A 503 0.78 -7.86 33.66
N SER A 504 1.71 -8.31 34.51
CA SER A 504 3.12 -7.87 34.55
C SER A 504 3.36 -6.39 34.96
N ILE A 505 2.52 -5.86 35.85
CA ILE A 505 2.65 -4.49 36.41
C ILE A 505 3.13 -4.56 37.86
N ASP A 506 3.93 -3.59 38.28
CA ASP A 506 4.38 -3.43 39.63
C ASP A 506 3.22 -3.16 40.61
N PRO A 507 3.30 -3.55 41.90
CA PRO A 507 2.20 -3.49 42.84
C PRO A 507 1.61 -2.09 43.07
N GLU A 508 2.43 -1.04 43.01
CA GLU A 508 1.98 0.35 43.22
C GLU A 508 1.09 0.82 42.04
N ASN A 509 1.53 0.60 40.80
CA ASN A 509 0.74 0.91 39.62
C ASN A 509 -0.49 0.03 39.50
N GLU A 510 -0.44 -1.18 40.03
CA GLU A 510 -1.58 -2.09 40.05
C GLU A 510 -2.79 -1.53 40.79
N HIS A 511 -2.57 -0.98 42.02
CA HIS A 511 -3.66 -0.37 42.80
C HIS A 511 -4.31 0.79 42.06
N LEU A 512 -3.51 1.68 41.45
CA LEU A 512 -4.01 2.80 40.65
C LEU A 512 -4.83 2.35 39.44
N ILE A 513 -4.42 1.27 38.77
CA ILE A 513 -5.16 0.69 37.64
C ILE A 513 -6.48 0.07 38.11
N GLN A 514 -6.52 -0.60 39.26
CA GLN A 514 -7.75 -1.16 39.80
C GLN A 514 -8.76 -0.06 40.15
N GLU A 515 -8.32 1.05 40.76
CA GLU A 515 -9.17 2.22 40.99
C GLU A 515 -9.72 2.81 39.69
N ALA A 516 -8.86 2.93 38.65
CA ALA A 516 -9.26 3.41 37.35
C ALA A 516 -10.27 2.46 36.65
N ILE A 517 -10.08 1.15 36.74
CA ILE A 517 -11.02 0.15 36.21
C ILE A 517 -12.36 0.25 36.98
N SER A 518 -12.33 0.35 38.30
CA SER A 518 -13.56 0.50 39.10
C SER A 518 -14.37 1.74 38.71
N ALA A 519 -13.67 2.87 38.44
CA ALA A 519 -14.32 4.08 37.97
C ALA A 519 -14.88 3.93 36.52
N LEU A 520 -14.18 3.21 35.65
CA LEU A 520 -14.59 2.96 34.26
C LEU A 520 -15.86 2.09 34.18
N THR A 521 -15.98 1.12 35.07
CA THR A 521 -16.97 0.04 34.97
C THR A 521 -18.32 0.37 35.62
N HIS A 522 -18.43 1.46 36.35
CA HIS A 522 -19.66 1.80 37.07
C HIS A 522 -20.85 2.00 36.10
N GLY A 523 -21.92 1.20 36.29
CA GLY A 523 -23.17 1.32 35.54
C GLY A 523 -23.11 0.84 34.08
N LYS A 524 -22.13 0.02 33.72
CA LYS A 524 -21.89 -0.46 32.35
C LYS A 524 -21.96 -2.00 32.26
N THR A 525 -22.08 -2.50 31.03
CA THR A 525 -21.96 -3.94 30.76
C THR A 525 -20.49 -4.29 30.58
N ILE A 526 -19.96 -5.15 31.42
CA ILE A 526 -18.54 -5.44 31.50
C ILE A 526 -18.27 -6.88 31.09
N ILE A 527 -17.29 -7.05 30.22
CA ILE A 527 -16.75 -8.35 29.84
C ILE A 527 -15.25 -8.30 30.17
N THR A 528 -14.80 -9.15 31.08
CA THR A 528 -13.41 -9.18 31.47
C THR A 528 -12.80 -10.57 31.30
N ILE A 529 -11.66 -10.64 30.62
CA ILE A 529 -10.82 -11.84 30.68
C ILE A 529 -10.04 -11.75 32.01
N ALA A 530 -10.48 -12.56 32.98
CA ALA A 530 -10.01 -12.43 34.33
C ALA A 530 -8.87 -13.40 34.62
N HIS A 531 -7.74 -12.84 35.03
CA HIS A 531 -6.58 -13.57 35.54
C HIS A 531 -6.34 -13.33 37.03
N ARG A 532 -7.18 -12.52 37.69
CA ARG A 532 -7.08 -12.20 39.12
C ARG A 532 -8.29 -12.65 39.89
N LEU A 533 -8.04 -13.19 41.06
CA LEU A 533 -9.08 -13.76 41.91
C LEU A 533 -10.15 -12.71 42.30
N ALA A 534 -9.72 -11.53 42.73
CA ALA A 534 -10.61 -10.43 43.12
C ALA A 534 -11.60 -9.99 42.02
N THR A 535 -11.17 -10.01 40.76
CA THR A 535 -12.03 -9.68 39.60
C THR A 535 -13.05 -10.77 39.34
N ILE A 536 -12.67 -12.03 39.56
CA ILE A 536 -13.51 -13.20 39.35
C ILE A 536 -14.58 -13.30 40.46
N GLU A 537 -14.18 -13.10 41.71
CA GLU A 537 -15.08 -13.23 42.89
C GLU A 537 -16.24 -12.23 42.88
N ASN A 538 -15.98 -11.01 42.37
CA ASN A 538 -16.95 -9.93 42.33
C ASN A 538 -17.79 -9.90 41.04
N ALA A 539 -17.61 -10.85 40.12
CA ALA A 539 -18.38 -10.91 38.88
C ALA A 539 -19.79 -11.43 39.12
N ASP A 540 -20.78 -10.79 38.47
CA ASP A 540 -22.20 -11.24 38.51
C ASP A 540 -22.36 -12.58 37.81
N GLN A 541 -21.55 -12.86 36.81
CA GLN A 541 -21.52 -14.08 36.04
C GLN A 541 -20.09 -14.47 35.69
N ILE A 542 -19.79 -15.75 35.76
CA ILE A 542 -18.53 -16.34 35.31
C ILE A 542 -18.81 -17.32 34.18
N LEU A 543 -18.10 -17.18 33.07
CA LEU A 543 -18.11 -18.11 31.96
C LEU A 543 -16.76 -18.86 31.95
N VAL A 544 -16.79 -20.15 32.13
CA VAL A 544 -15.60 -21.02 32.09
C VAL A 544 -15.48 -21.60 30.69
N ILE A 545 -14.49 -21.15 29.95
CA ILE A 545 -14.20 -21.61 28.58
C ILE A 545 -13.13 -22.68 28.65
N ASP A 546 -13.46 -23.88 28.19
CA ASP A 546 -12.54 -25.00 28.12
C ASP A 546 -12.77 -25.78 26.81
N GLY A 547 -11.66 -26.10 26.09
CA GLY A 547 -11.76 -26.79 24.81
C GLY A 547 -12.63 -26.08 23.77
N GLY A 548 -12.74 -24.73 23.83
CA GLY A 548 -13.57 -23.95 22.91
C GLY A 548 -15.07 -23.96 23.19
N THR A 549 -15.53 -24.51 24.33
CA THR A 549 -16.92 -24.56 24.74
C THR A 549 -17.14 -23.87 26.10
N VAL A 550 -18.38 -23.52 26.44
CA VAL A 550 -18.75 -23.07 27.80
C VAL A 550 -18.88 -24.31 28.68
N ALA A 551 -17.80 -24.65 29.39
CA ALA A 551 -17.77 -25.83 30.26
C ALA A 551 -18.60 -25.64 31.53
N GLN A 552 -18.59 -24.46 32.14
CA GLN A 552 -19.34 -24.12 33.34
C GLN A 552 -19.80 -22.65 33.29
N ARG A 553 -20.92 -22.33 33.92
CA ARG A 553 -21.47 -20.98 34.02
C ARG A 553 -22.17 -20.81 35.38
N GLY A 554 -21.95 -19.68 36.04
CA GLY A 554 -22.57 -19.35 37.31
C GLY A 554 -21.87 -18.23 38.04
N THR A 555 -22.17 -18.00 39.31
CA THR A 555 -21.46 -17.12 40.23
C THR A 555 -20.27 -17.84 40.84
N HIS A 556 -19.33 -17.08 41.42
CA HIS A 556 -18.18 -17.65 42.13
C HIS A 556 -18.58 -18.70 43.18
N LYS A 557 -19.61 -18.39 43.99
CA LYS A 557 -20.10 -19.29 45.04
C LYS A 557 -20.70 -20.58 44.49
N GLU A 558 -21.48 -20.51 43.43
CA GLU A 558 -22.08 -21.67 42.77
C GLU A 558 -21.02 -22.57 42.12
N LEU A 559 -20.05 -21.98 41.45
CA LEU A 559 -19.03 -22.73 40.72
C LEU A 559 -17.98 -23.38 41.64
N LEU A 560 -17.71 -22.82 42.83
CA LEU A 560 -16.87 -23.47 43.83
C LEU A 560 -17.47 -24.75 44.41
N GLN A 561 -18.83 -24.86 44.42
CA GLN A 561 -19.52 -26.06 44.90
C GLN A 561 -19.57 -27.17 43.84
N GLN A 562 -19.28 -26.83 42.58
CA GLN A 562 -19.27 -27.80 41.46
C GLN A 562 -17.87 -28.36 41.26
N GLU A 563 -17.77 -29.66 41.03
CA GLU A 563 -16.51 -30.23 40.53
C GLU A 563 -16.32 -29.89 39.06
N GLY A 564 -15.13 -29.39 38.71
CA GLY A 564 -14.87 -29.00 37.31
C GLY A 564 -13.63 -28.13 37.12
N THR A 565 -13.50 -27.57 35.92
CA THR A 565 -12.36 -26.74 35.50
C THR A 565 -12.23 -25.47 36.34
N TYR A 566 -13.36 -24.89 36.80
CA TYR A 566 -13.34 -23.67 37.63
C TYR A 566 -12.63 -23.90 38.98
N LYS A 567 -13.06 -24.92 39.71
CA LYS A 567 -12.50 -25.22 41.04
C LYS A 567 -10.99 -25.50 40.96
N LYS A 568 -10.55 -26.26 39.94
CA LYS A 568 -9.14 -26.51 39.69
C LYS A 568 -8.39 -25.19 39.36
N PHE A 569 -8.98 -24.33 38.55
CA PHE A 569 -8.40 -23.04 38.19
C PHE A 569 -8.19 -22.15 39.42
N ILE A 570 -9.21 -22.06 40.31
CA ILE A 570 -9.10 -21.28 41.55
C ILE A 570 -8.03 -21.86 42.48
N GLN A 571 -7.99 -23.16 42.69
CA GLN A 571 -6.98 -23.82 43.55
C GLN A 571 -5.55 -23.55 43.07
N ILE A 572 -5.30 -23.60 41.76
CA ILE A 572 -4.00 -23.29 41.19
C ILE A 572 -3.64 -21.80 41.43
N ARG A 573 -4.62 -20.91 41.34
CA ARG A 573 -4.43 -19.47 41.55
C ARG A 573 -4.13 -19.13 43.02
N GLU A 574 -4.89 -19.67 43.93
CA GLU A 574 -4.65 -19.50 45.39
C GLU A 574 -3.26 -19.98 45.78
N GLN A 575 -2.83 -21.13 45.25
CA GLN A 575 -1.48 -21.62 45.48
C GLN A 575 -0.41 -20.65 44.91
N ALA A 576 -0.63 -20.11 43.72
CA ALA A 576 0.32 -19.18 43.09
C ALA A 576 0.40 -17.83 43.83
N GLU A 577 -0.72 -17.32 44.37
CA GLU A 577 -0.77 -16.10 45.18
C GLU A 577 -0.18 -16.34 46.57
N GLY A 578 -0.41 -17.50 47.20
CA GLY A 578 0.19 -17.90 48.47
C GLY A 578 1.72 -18.06 48.40
N TRP A 579 2.28 -18.41 47.25
CA TRP A 579 3.75 -18.46 47.04
C TRP A 579 4.41 -17.08 46.97
N ARG A 580 3.66 -16.01 46.75
CA ARG A 580 4.19 -14.63 46.72
C ARG A 580 4.31 -13.99 48.12
N ILE A 581 3.75 -14.62 49.13
CA ILE A 581 3.74 -14.11 50.52
C ILE A 581 4.78 -14.80 51.41
N GLN A 582 5.52 -15.80 50.92
CA GLN A 582 6.70 -16.39 51.58
C GLN A 582 7.99 -15.91 50.93
#